data_58643bc65102bdbd5382291ca813d9ae
#
_entry.id   58643bc65102bdbd5382291ca813d9ae
#
_cell.length_a   1.000
_cell.length_b   1.000
_cell.length_c   1.000
_cell.angle_alpha   90.00
_cell.angle_beta   90.00
_cell.angle_gamma   90.00
#
_symmetry.space_group_name_H-M   'P 1'
#
loop_
_entity.id
_entity.type
_entity.pdbx_description
1 polymer ?
#
loop_
_entity_poly.entity_id
_entity_poly.type
_entity_poly.pdbx_seq_one_letter_code
_entity_poly.pdbx_strand_id
1 'polypeptide(L)'
;MITEREFLERARLDRATLSIWIEEEWLIPGRAAHELAFTDMDLARANLIHDLRDKMGVNDEGLGVILHLLDQLHALRRALADTLDSARERRSPPAGG
;
A
#
# COMPACT_ATOMS: atom_id res chain seq x y z
N MET A 1 -7.23 11.99 -5.91
CA MET A 1 -6.67 11.92 -4.55
C MET A 1 -7.82 11.90 -3.55
N ILE A 2 -7.76 11.04 -2.55
CA ILE A 2 -8.84 10.85 -1.58
C ILE A 2 -8.53 11.68 -0.34
N THR A 3 -9.48 12.49 0.11
CA THR A 3 -9.32 13.27 1.34
C THR A 3 -9.47 12.35 2.56
N GLU A 4 -9.02 12.81 3.73
CA GLU A 4 -9.18 12.05 4.97
C GLU A 4 -10.65 11.71 5.22
N ARG A 5 -11.54 12.69 5.03
CA ARG A 5 -12.97 12.49 5.23
C ARG A 5 -13.55 11.40 4.34
N GLU A 6 -13.25 11.45 3.05
CA GLU A 6 -13.70 10.45 2.10
C GLU A 6 -13.10 9.09 2.43
N PHE A 7 -11.83 9.07 2.82
CA PHE A 7 -11.15 7.82 3.17
C PHE A 7 -11.81 7.15 4.37
N LEU A 8 -12.09 7.92 5.42
CA LEU A 8 -12.77 7.38 6.61
C LEU A 8 -14.12 6.76 6.27
N GLU A 9 -14.90 7.43 5.42
CA GLU A 9 -16.20 6.89 4.98
C GLU A 9 -16.06 5.62 4.15
N ARG A 10 -15.20 5.67 3.13
CA ARG A 10 -15.03 4.54 2.19
C ARG A 10 -14.33 3.35 2.82
N ALA A 11 -13.37 3.59 3.69
CA ALA A 11 -12.66 2.53 4.40
C ALA A 11 -13.38 2.06 5.66
N ARG A 12 -14.48 2.69 6.03
CA ARG A 12 -15.28 2.37 7.22
C ARG A 12 -14.43 2.42 8.49
N LEU A 13 -13.70 3.51 8.66
CA LEU A 13 -12.83 3.76 9.80
C LEU A 13 -13.28 5.01 10.55
N ASP A 14 -13.06 5.01 11.85
CA ASP A 14 -13.10 6.24 12.62
C ASP A 14 -11.71 6.86 12.68
N ARG A 15 -11.64 8.11 13.12
CA ARG A 15 -10.39 8.85 13.17
C ARG A 15 -9.38 8.23 14.14
N ALA A 16 -9.86 7.72 15.26
CA ALA A 16 -8.99 7.09 16.26
C ALA A 16 -8.30 5.84 15.70
N THR A 17 -9.06 4.99 15.01
CA THR A 17 -8.52 3.78 14.38
C THR A 17 -7.53 4.14 13.27
N LEU A 18 -7.86 5.13 12.45
CA LEU A 18 -6.95 5.60 11.40
C LEU A 18 -5.62 6.07 11.99
N SER A 19 -5.66 6.83 13.08
CA SER A 19 -4.45 7.29 13.76
C SER A 19 -3.58 6.14 14.22
N ILE A 20 -4.18 5.10 14.77
CA ILE A 20 -3.46 3.90 15.21
C ILE A 20 -2.80 3.20 14.01
N TRP A 21 -3.54 3.04 12.92
CA TRP A 21 -3.01 2.36 11.72
C TRP A 21 -1.86 3.13 11.08
N ILE A 22 -1.90 4.45 11.11
CA ILE A 22 -0.81 5.29 10.64
C ILE A 22 0.40 5.17 11.58
N GLU A 23 0.16 5.19 12.89
CA GLU A 23 1.20 5.06 13.89
C GLU A 23 1.93 3.71 13.79
N GLU A 24 1.18 2.64 13.52
CA GLU A 24 1.73 1.30 13.31
C GLU A 24 2.35 1.11 11.92
N GLU A 25 2.28 2.12 11.09
CA GLU A 25 2.76 2.07 9.70
C GLU A 25 2.02 1.04 8.84
N TRP A 26 0.80 0.70 9.21
CA TRP A 26 -0.07 -0.13 8.38
C TRP A 26 -0.60 0.65 7.18
N LEU A 27 -0.73 1.96 7.34
CA LEU A 27 -1.04 2.91 6.29
C LEU A 27 -0.01 4.02 6.33
N ILE A 28 0.49 4.40 5.15
CA ILE A 28 1.45 5.50 5.01
C ILE A 28 0.91 6.47 3.97
N PRO A 29 -0.05 7.33 4.36
CA PRO A 29 -0.62 8.28 3.42
C PRO A 29 0.37 9.37 3.03
N GLY A 30 0.15 9.95 1.87
CA GLY A 30 0.88 11.13 1.45
C GLY A 30 0.30 12.39 2.08
N ARG A 31 0.82 13.53 1.67
CA ARG A 31 0.32 14.82 2.10
C ARG A 31 0.15 15.74 0.89
N ALA A 32 -0.91 16.53 0.94
CA ALA A 32 -1.16 17.57 -0.03
C ALA A 32 -1.68 18.79 0.72
N ALA A 33 -1.01 19.94 0.55
CA ALA A 33 -1.41 21.18 1.21
C ALA A 33 -1.58 21.04 2.72
N HIS A 34 -0.65 20.35 3.37
CA HIS A 34 -0.62 20.08 4.81
C HIS A 34 -1.70 19.12 5.32
N GLU A 35 -2.51 18.58 4.43
CA GLU A 35 -3.53 17.59 4.77
C GLU A 35 -3.09 16.21 4.33
N LEU A 36 -3.63 15.18 4.99
CA LEU A 36 -3.40 13.79 4.59
C LEU A 36 -4.08 13.53 3.25
N ALA A 37 -3.37 12.83 2.38
CA ALA A 37 -3.87 12.47 1.06
C ALA A 37 -3.74 10.95 0.88
N PHE A 38 -4.85 10.32 0.51
CA PHE A 38 -4.92 8.87 0.34
C PHE A 38 -5.10 8.51 -1.13
N THR A 39 -4.71 7.29 -1.46
CA THR A 39 -4.83 6.75 -2.81
C THR A 39 -5.78 5.55 -2.81
N ASP A 40 -6.12 5.08 -4.00
CA ASP A 40 -6.91 3.85 -4.15
C ASP A 40 -6.17 2.65 -3.56
N MET A 41 -4.84 2.65 -3.62
CA MET A 41 -4.02 1.61 -3.00
C MET A 41 -4.15 1.61 -1.48
N ASP A 42 -4.19 2.79 -0.87
CA ASP A 42 -4.43 2.91 0.57
C ASP A 42 -5.80 2.35 0.95
N LEU A 43 -6.81 2.62 0.12
CA LEU A 43 -8.15 2.10 0.35
C LEU A 43 -8.19 0.57 0.23
N ALA A 44 -7.55 0.01 -0.78
CA ALA A 44 -7.45 -1.44 -0.94
C ALA A 44 -6.73 -2.08 0.24
N ARG A 45 -5.68 -1.43 0.73
CA ARG A 45 -4.93 -1.89 1.90
C ARG A 45 -5.80 -1.87 3.16
N ALA A 46 -6.58 -0.81 3.35
CA ALA A 46 -7.51 -0.72 4.49
C ALA A 46 -8.56 -1.84 4.44
N ASN A 47 -9.09 -2.12 3.27
CA ASN A 47 -10.05 -3.21 3.10
C ASN A 47 -9.41 -4.57 3.41
N LEU A 48 -8.16 -4.78 3.01
CA LEU A 48 -7.42 -6.00 3.33
C LEU A 48 -7.24 -6.15 4.84
N ILE A 49 -6.90 -5.07 5.55
CA ILE A 49 -6.74 -5.08 7.00
C ILE A 49 -8.06 -5.48 7.66
N HIS A 50 -9.18 -4.92 7.22
CA HIS A 50 -10.50 -5.32 7.72
C HIS A 50 -10.77 -6.80 7.50
N ASP A 51 -10.50 -7.31 6.32
CA ASP A 51 -10.74 -8.72 6.01
C ASP A 51 -9.87 -9.65 6.85
N LEU A 52 -8.61 -9.34 7.02
CA LEU A 52 -7.70 -10.13 7.84
C LEU A 52 -8.14 -10.14 9.30
N ARG A 53 -8.58 -9.01 9.81
CA ARG A 53 -8.99 -8.87 11.19
C ARG A 53 -10.38 -9.46 11.44
N ASP A 54 -11.35 -9.06 10.64
CA ASP A 54 -12.77 -9.37 10.89
C ASP A 54 -13.19 -10.74 10.38
N LYS A 55 -12.67 -11.15 9.22
CA LYS A 55 -13.03 -12.43 8.61
C LYS A 55 -12.08 -13.55 8.98
N MET A 56 -10.80 -13.26 9.15
CA MET A 56 -9.78 -14.27 9.40
C MET A 56 -9.27 -14.28 10.84
N GLY A 57 -9.69 -13.31 11.65
CA GLY A 57 -9.33 -13.28 13.07
C GLY A 57 -7.84 -13.04 13.33
N VAL A 58 -7.14 -12.40 12.40
CA VAL A 58 -5.72 -12.11 12.58
C VAL A 58 -5.56 -11.01 13.63
N ASN A 59 -4.69 -11.23 14.61
CA ASN A 59 -4.40 -10.23 15.65
C ASN A 59 -3.46 -9.14 15.12
N ASP A 60 -3.27 -8.10 15.91
CA ASP A 60 -2.48 -6.94 15.49
C ASP A 60 -1.03 -7.30 15.16
N GLU A 61 -0.41 -8.20 15.92
CA GLU A 61 0.94 -8.67 15.65
C GLU A 61 1.00 -9.40 14.31
N GLY A 62 0.03 -10.27 14.05
CA GLY A 62 -0.07 -10.97 12.77
C GLY A 62 -0.32 -10.04 11.61
N LEU A 63 -1.14 -9.00 11.80
CA LEU A 63 -1.37 -7.99 10.79
C LEU A 63 -0.07 -7.27 10.41
N GLY A 64 0.72 -6.88 11.41
CA GLY A 64 2.00 -6.24 11.16
C GLY A 64 2.94 -7.11 10.33
N VAL A 65 3.02 -8.39 10.64
CA VAL A 65 3.85 -9.35 9.89
C VAL A 65 3.36 -9.50 8.46
N ILE A 66 2.06 -9.70 8.28
CA ILE A 66 1.47 -9.89 6.93
C ILE A 66 1.70 -8.65 6.06
N LEU A 67 1.44 -7.47 6.60
CA LEU A 67 1.59 -6.22 5.84
C LEU A 67 3.06 -5.97 5.47
N HIS A 68 3.97 -6.28 6.37
CA HIS A 68 5.40 -6.17 6.09
C HIS A 68 5.82 -7.12 4.97
N LEU A 69 5.37 -8.37 5.01
CA LEU A 69 5.66 -9.35 3.96
C LEU A 69 5.06 -8.94 2.62
N LEU A 70 3.86 -8.38 2.62
CA LEU A 70 3.25 -7.86 1.39
C LEU A 70 4.06 -6.71 0.80
N ASP A 71 4.55 -5.81 1.65
CA ASP A 71 5.37 -4.70 1.20
C ASP A 71 6.69 -5.20 0.58
N GLN A 72 7.30 -6.23 1.17
CA GLN A 72 8.49 -6.85 0.60
C GLN A 72 8.19 -7.53 -0.73
N LEU A 73 7.05 -8.22 -0.83
CA LEU A 73 6.63 -8.86 -2.07
C LEU A 73 6.45 -7.85 -3.20
N HIS A 74 5.79 -6.72 -2.91
CA HIS A 74 5.61 -5.66 -3.89
C HIS A 74 6.94 -5.04 -4.32
N ALA A 75 7.85 -4.84 -3.38
CA ALA A 75 9.19 -4.32 -3.67
C ALA A 75 9.96 -5.26 -4.57
N LEU A 76 9.90 -6.57 -4.29
CA LEU A 76 10.55 -7.60 -5.12
C LEU A 76 9.96 -7.64 -6.53
N ARG A 77 8.65 -7.55 -6.65
CA ARG A 77 8.00 -7.54 -7.97
C ARG A 77 8.43 -6.33 -8.80
N ARG A 78 8.54 -5.17 -8.18
CA ARG A 78 9.03 -3.98 -8.87
C ARG A 78 10.48 -4.12 -9.28
N ALA A 79 11.33 -4.63 -8.40
CA ALA A 79 12.73 -4.85 -8.71
C ALA A 79 12.90 -5.84 -9.87
N LEU A 80 12.11 -6.92 -9.88
CA LEU A 80 12.12 -7.89 -10.96
C LEU A 80 11.67 -7.26 -12.28
N ALA A 81 10.59 -6.50 -12.27
CA ALA A 81 10.09 -5.81 -13.44
C ALA A 81 11.14 -4.85 -14.01
N ASP A 82 11.80 -4.08 -13.16
CA ASP A 82 12.85 -3.16 -13.56
C ASP A 82 14.05 -3.91 -14.15
N THR A 83 14.42 -5.04 -13.56
CA THR A 83 15.50 -5.88 -14.06
C THR A 83 15.17 -6.44 -15.43
N LEU A 84 13.94 -6.94 -15.62
CA LEU A 84 13.50 -7.46 -16.91
C LEU A 84 13.45 -6.37 -17.98
N ASP A 85 12.98 -5.18 -17.64
CA ASP A 85 12.93 -4.07 -18.57
C ASP A 85 14.35 -3.66 -18.98
N SER A 86 15.28 -3.59 -18.05
CA SER A 86 16.68 -3.32 -18.33
C SER A 86 17.31 -4.37 -19.23
N ALA A 87 16.98 -5.65 -19.01
CA ALA A 87 17.45 -6.75 -19.83
C ALA A 87 16.90 -6.65 -21.26
N ARG A 88 15.63 -6.26 -21.40
CA ARG A 88 15.02 -6.06 -22.73
C ARG A 88 15.68 -4.90 -23.47
N GLU A 89 15.95 -3.81 -22.80
CA GLU A 89 16.64 -2.67 -23.41
C GLU A 89 18.03 -3.04 -23.91
N ARG A 90 18.76 -3.83 -23.13
CA ARG A 90 20.10 -4.30 -23.52
C ARG A 90 20.08 -5.29 -24.68
N ARG A 91 19.00 -6.05 -24.83
CA ARG A 91 18.85 -7.02 -25.93
C ARG A 91 18.34 -6.41 -27.21
N SER A 92 17.67 -5.27 -27.12
CA SER A 92 17.15 -4.61 -28.31
C SER A 92 18.30 -4.13 -29.19
N PRO A 93 18.28 -4.40 -30.49
CA PRO A 93 19.31 -3.86 -31.37
C PRO A 93 19.24 -2.32 -31.37
N PRO A 94 20.38 -1.64 -31.47
CA PRO A 94 20.37 -0.19 -31.50
C PRO A 94 19.58 0.30 -32.71
N ALA A 95 18.86 1.41 -32.55
CA ALA A 95 18.08 2.00 -33.61
C ALA A 95 19.01 2.39 -34.76
N GLY A 96 18.71 1.96 -35.98
CA GLY A 96 19.53 2.26 -37.16
C GLY A 96 20.78 1.39 -37.30
N GLY A 97 20.92 0.43 -36.41
CA GLY A 97 22.02 -0.54 -36.46
C GLY A 97 21.66 -1.77 -37.26
#